data_b2be522bf41b2d0262c48c594a12eef8
#
_entry.id   b2be522bf41b2d0262c48c594a12eef8
#
_cell.length_a   1.000
_cell.length_b   1.000
_cell.length_c   1.000
_cell.angle_alpha   90.00
_cell.angle_beta   90.00
_cell.angle_gamma   90.00
#
_symmetry.space_group_name_H-M   'P 1'
#
loop_
_entity.id
_entity.type
_entity.pdbx_description
1 polymer ?
#
loop_
_entity_poly.entity_id
_entity_poly.type
_entity_poly.pdbx_seq_one_letter_code
_entity_poly.pdbx_strand_id
1 'polypeptide(L)'
;RSRGLGDVYKRQVMIQNLAKIKKAAAISNREAQRLPEEKAAAIIYACDEIIAGKLKDQFIVDGIQGGAGTSANMNANEVIANRAIEILGGTKGDYTIVHPNDHVNMAQSTNDVIPSAGKLTVLDLLPDLLHALESLHAALLDKSQEFDHILKMGRTQLEDAVPMRLGQSFHAYATMIERDIR
;
A
#
# COMPACT_ATOMS: atom_id res chain seq x y z
N ARG A 1 -22.71 -1.85 3.33
CA ARG A 1 -21.86 -3.05 3.39
C ARG A 1 -20.60 -2.69 4.17
N SER A 2 -20.38 -3.28 5.32
CA SER A 2 -19.15 -3.11 6.09
C SER A 2 -17.99 -3.71 5.28
N ARG A 3 -17.09 -2.86 4.79
CA ARG A 3 -15.81 -3.31 4.23
C ARG A 3 -15.03 -3.94 5.39
N GLY A 4 -14.42 -5.11 5.18
CA GLY A 4 -13.63 -5.78 6.19
C GLY A 4 -12.48 -4.89 6.68
N LEU A 5 -12.11 -5.02 7.95
CA LEU A 5 -11.02 -4.25 8.57
C LEU A 5 -9.72 -4.26 7.73
N GLY A 6 -9.44 -5.37 7.03
CA GLY A 6 -8.27 -5.50 6.15
C GLY A 6 -8.25 -4.53 4.97
N ASP A 7 -9.42 -4.26 4.35
CA ASP A 7 -9.50 -3.34 3.21
C ASP A 7 -9.32 -1.89 3.65
N VAL A 8 -9.82 -1.54 4.84
CA VAL A 8 -9.64 -0.20 5.43
C VAL A 8 -8.17 0.04 5.73
N TYR A 9 -7.48 -0.93 6.31
CA TYR A 9 -6.06 -0.81 6.64
C TYR A 9 -5.18 -0.66 5.37
N LYS A 10 -5.37 -1.51 4.37
CA LYS A 10 -4.62 -1.44 3.10
C LYS A 10 -4.83 -0.12 2.37
N ARG A 11 -6.07 0.37 2.36
CA ARG A 11 -6.38 1.68 1.80
C ARG A 11 -5.68 2.80 2.55
N GLN A 12 -5.63 2.74 3.88
CA GLN A 12 -4.95 3.74 4.70
C GLN A 12 -3.46 3.81 4.41
N VAL A 13 -2.77 2.66 4.28
CA VAL A 13 -1.35 2.60 3.91
C VAL A 13 -1.10 3.23 2.54
N MET A 14 -1.96 2.96 1.55
CA MET A 14 -1.86 3.58 0.22
C MET A 14 -2.02 5.12 0.28
N ILE A 15 -2.96 5.63 1.06
CA ILE A 15 -3.18 7.07 1.26
C ILE A 15 -1.94 7.72 1.91
N GLN A 16 -1.37 7.08 2.92
CA GLN A 16 -0.15 7.56 3.58
C GLN A 16 1.03 7.60 2.61
N ASN A 17 1.16 6.61 1.73
CA ASN A 17 2.22 6.57 0.73
C ASN A 17 2.03 7.61 -0.39
N LEU A 18 0.79 7.89 -0.79
CA LEU A 18 0.51 9.04 -1.65
C LEU A 18 0.97 10.34 -0.99
N ALA A 19 0.67 10.55 0.29
CA ALA A 19 1.11 11.73 1.02
C ALA A 19 2.63 11.82 1.16
N LYS A 20 3.35 10.69 1.38
CA LYS A 20 4.82 10.65 1.39
C LYS A 20 5.41 11.14 0.05
N ILE A 21 4.84 10.69 -1.07
CA ILE A 21 5.29 11.10 -2.41
C ILE A 21 5.03 12.60 -2.63
N LYS A 22 3.82 13.09 -2.28
CA LYS A 22 3.49 14.52 -2.41
C LYS A 22 4.37 15.40 -1.52
N LYS A 23 4.68 14.95 -0.32
CA LYS A 23 5.64 15.61 0.57
C LYS A 23 7.03 15.70 -0.06
N ALA A 24 7.55 14.60 -0.59
CA ALA A 24 8.85 14.57 -1.26
C ALA A 24 8.89 15.51 -2.47
N ALA A 25 7.84 15.51 -3.28
CA ALA A 25 7.72 16.42 -4.42
C ALA A 25 7.68 17.89 -4.00
N ALA A 26 6.96 18.23 -2.93
CA ALA A 26 6.92 19.61 -2.41
C ALA A 26 8.30 20.08 -1.91
N ILE A 27 9.05 19.19 -1.22
CA ILE A 27 10.43 19.47 -0.78
C ILE A 27 11.33 19.73 -2.00
N SER A 28 11.32 18.82 -2.97
CA SER A 28 12.17 18.95 -4.18
C SER A 28 11.81 20.19 -5.00
N ASN A 29 10.53 20.51 -5.18
CA ASN A 29 10.10 21.71 -5.92
C ASN A 29 10.46 23.01 -5.17
N ARG A 30 10.46 23.00 -3.83
CA ARG A 30 10.94 24.10 -3.01
C ARG A 30 12.44 24.31 -3.18
N GLU A 31 13.26 23.24 -3.06
CA GLU A 31 14.69 23.28 -3.24
C GLU A 31 15.09 23.74 -4.65
N ALA A 32 14.31 23.33 -5.67
CA ALA A 32 14.47 23.78 -7.03
C ALA A 32 13.96 25.22 -7.27
N GLN A 33 13.50 25.92 -6.23
CA GLN A 33 12.94 27.29 -6.31
C GLN A 33 11.73 27.42 -7.25
N ARG A 34 10.99 26.33 -7.47
CA ARG A 34 9.78 26.30 -8.30
C ARG A 34 8.51 26.51 -7.48
N LEU A 35 8.52 26.12 -6.21
CA LEU A 35 7.40 26.26 -5.27
C LEU A 35 7.79 27.24 -4.16
N PRO A 36 7.01 28.31 -3.93
CA PRO A 36 7.28 29.28 -2.85
C PRO A 36 7.36 28.59 -1.48
N GLU A 37 8.29 29.05 -0.63
CA GLU A 37 8.59 28.47 0.70
C GLU A 37 7.34 28.28 1.55
N GLU A 38 6.50 29.32 1.64
CA GLU A 38 5.28 29.31 2.47
C GLU A 38 4.29 28.26 2.01
N LYS A 39 4.05 28.15 0.68
CA LYS A 39 3.17 27.14 0.10
C LYS A 39 3.72 25.73 0.31
N ALA A 40 5.02 25.54 0.11
CA ALA A 40 5.69 24.27 0.29
C ALA A 40 5.58 23.80 1.75
N ALA A 41 5.84 24.68 2.72
CA ALA A 41 5.73 24.37 4.13
C ALA A 41 4.30 23.95 4.52
N ALA A 42 3.28 24.65 4.02
CA ALA A 42 1.89 24.29 4.27
C ALA A 42 1.50 22.93 3.65
N ILE A 43 1.95 22.63 2.41
CA ILE A 43 1.74 21.35 1.75
C ILE A 43 2.44 20.22 2.53
N ILE A 44 3.69 20.42 2.94
CA ILE A 44 4.45 19.44 3.73
C ILE A 44 3.73 19.12 5.04
N TYR A 45 3.27 20.16 5.75
CA TYR A 45 2.53 19.99 6.99
C TYR A 45 1.20 19.22 6.78
N ALA A 46 0.45 19.54 5.74
CA ALA A 46 -0.77 18.81 5.38
C ALA A 46 -0.48 17.33 5.07
N CYS A 47 0.62 17.04 4.36
CA CYS A 47 1.05 15.67 4.12
C CYS A 47 1.40 14.94 5.41
N ASP A 48 2.07 15.59 6.37
CA ASP A 48 2.42 15.00 7.67
C ASP A 48 1.17 14.65 8.49
N GLU A 49 0.13 15.46 8.44
CA GLU A 49 -1.14 15.13 9.07
C GLU A 49 -1.79 13.88 8.46
N ILE A 50 -1.74 13.71 7.13
CA ILE A 50 -2.24 12.52 6.44
C ILE A 50 -1.41 11.28 6.79
N ILE A 51 -0.08 11.40 6.81
CA ILE A 51 0.83 10.32 7.20
C ILE A 51 0.57 9.89 8.64
N ALA A 52 0.25 10.83 9.53
CA ALA A 52 -0.16 10.55 10.91
C ALA A 52 -1.58 9.96 11.04
N GLY A 53 -2.27 9.70 9.92
CA GLY A 53 -3.60 9.07 9.91
C GLY A 53 -4.77 10.04 10.07
N LYS A 54 -4.53 11.36 10.03
CA LYS A 54 -5.60 12.36 10.01
C LYS A 54 -6.22 12.47 8.61
N LEU A 55 -7.35 13.15 8.50
CA LEU A 55 -8.06 13.45 7.25
C LEU A 55 -8.47 12.21 6.41
N LYS A 56 -8.45 11.01 7.00
CA LYS A 56 -8.79 9.76 6.29
C LYS A 56 -10.18 9.78 5.67
N ASP A 57 -11.14 10.47 6.30
CA ASP A 57 -12.53 10.56 5.86
C ASP A 57 -12.71 11.50 4.65
N GLN A 58 -11.68 12.25 4.28
CA GLN A 58 -11.68 13.14 3.11
C GLN A 58 -11.28 12.40 1.80
N PHE A 59 -10.78 11.18 1.92
CA PHE A 59 -10.47 10.33 0.77
C PHE A 59 -11.69 9.53 0.35
N ILE A 60 -12.62 10.19 -0.36
CA ILE A 60 -13.96 9.68 -0.63
C ILE A 60 -14.07 8.85 -1.91
N VAL A 61 -13.11 8.94 -2.82
CA VAL A 61 -13.16 8.20 -4.10
C VAL A 61 -13.10 6.69 -3.87
N ASP A 62 -13.74 5.93 -4.76
CA ASP A 62 -13.73 4.47 -4.66
C ASP A 62 -12.31 3.90 -4.81
N GLY A 63 -12.02 2.80 -4.14
CA GLY A 63 -10.75 2.08 -4.29
C GLY A 63 -10.64 1.30 -5.61
N ILE A 64 -11.78 0.97 -6.21
CA ILE A 64 -11.85 0.31 -7.52
C ILE A 64 -12.13 1.40 -8.56
N GLN A 65 -11.17 1.65 -9.42
CA GLN A 65 -11.24 2.71 -10.43
C GLN A 65 -10.92 2.15 -11.81
N GLY A 66 -11.67 2.62 -12.81
CA GLY A 66 -11.29 2.41 -14.21
C GLY A 66 -10.11 3.32 -14.58
N GLY A 67 -9.10 2.79 -15.27
CA GLY A 67 -7.93 3.53 -15.71
C GLY A 67 -6.77 3.53 -14.71
N ALA A 68 -5.92 4.57 -14.78
CA ALA A 68 -4.62 4.62 -14.11
C ALA A 68 -4.65 5.20 -12.68
N GLY A 69 -5.81 5.30 -12.02
CA GLY A 69 -5.92 5.84 -10.66
C GLY A 69 -5.94 7.37 -10.57
N THR A 70 -6.30 8.06 -11.66
CA THR A 70 -6.32 9.53 -11.72
C THR A 70 -7.20 10.14 -10.63
N SER A 71 -8.38 9.58 -10.36
CA SER A 71 -9.28 10.09 -9.33
C SER A 71 -8.68 10.00 -7.93
N ALA A 72 -7.95 8.93 -7.61
CA ALA A 72 -7.25 8.81 -6.33
C ALA A 72 -6.12 9.84 -6.20
N ASN A 73 -5.33 10.06 -7.26
CA ASN A 73 -4.30 11.08 -7.28
C ASN A 73 -4.88 12.48 -7.11
N MET A 74 -5.97 12.80 -7.84
CA MET A 74 -6.63 14.10 -7.73
C MET A 74 -7.27 14.31 -6.35
N ASN A 75 -7.91 13.30 -5.78
CA ASN A 75 -8.44 13.40 -4.43
C ASN A 75 -7.34 13.72 -3.41
N ALA A 76 -6.17 13.07 -3.51
CA ALA A 76 -5.03 13.41 -2.66
C ALA A 76 -4.56 14.85 -2.86
N ASN A 77 -4.45 15.32 -4.11
CA ASN A 77 -4.06 16.69 -4.42
C ASN A 77 -5.04 17.71 -3.80
N GLU A 78 -6.34 17.46 -3.93
CA GLU A 78 -7.39 18.36 -3.42
C GLU A 78 -7.43 18.37 -1.90
N VAL A 79 -7.32 17.21 -1.24
CA VAL A 79 -7.27 17.14 0.24
C VAL A 79 -6.07 17.90 0.77
N ILE A 80 -4.89 17.70 0.18
CA ILE A 80 -3.66 18.38 0.58
C ILE A 80 -3.76 19.89 0.32
N ALA A 81 -4.25 20.30 -0.87
CA ALA A 81 -4.40 21.71 -1.22
C ALA A 81 -5.35 22.41 -0.26
N ASN A 82 -6.53 21.85 -0.01
CA ASN A 82 -7.52 22.45 0.90
C ASN A 82 -6.97 22.54 2.33
N ARG A 83 -6.25 21.52 2.79
CA ARG A 83 -5.64 21.58 4.13
C ARG A 83 -4.53 22.63 4.19
N ALA A 84 -3.69 22.73 3.17
CA ALA A 84 -2.66 23.78 3.08
C ALA A 84 -3.27 25.20 3.05
N ILE A 85 -4.39 25.39 2.35
CA ILE A 85 -5.14 26.65 2.35
C ILE A 85 -5.59 27.02 3.76
N GLU A 86 -6.15 26.07 4.52
CA GLU A 86 -6.56 26.31 5.92
C GLU A 86 -5.35 26.68 6.81
N ILE A 87 -4.22 26.02 6.63
CA ILE A 87 -2.98 26.31 7.38
C ILE A 87 -2.49 27.75 7.10
N LEU A 88 -2.67 28.22 5.87
CA LEU A 88 -2.34 29.60 5.46
C LEU A 88 -3.43 30.63 5.82
N GLY A 89 -4.48 30.23 6.55
CA GLY A 89 -5.55 31.13 7.00
C GLY A 89 -6.61 31.45 5.95
N GLY A 90 -6.61 30.70 4.81
CA GLY A 90 -7.61 30.83 3.75
C GLY A 90 -8.85 29.97 3.95
N THR A 91 -9.79 30.08 3.04
CA THR A 91 -11.02 29.27 3.01
C THR A 91 -10.87 28.13 2.01
N LYS A 92 -11.30 26.91 2.38
CA LYS A 92 -11.32 25.74 1.47
C LYS A 92 -11.94 26.09 0.13
N GLY A 93 -11.30 25.62 -0.94
CA GLY A 93 -11.71 25.91 -2.31
C GLY A 93 -11.09 27.18 -2.93
N ASP A 94 -10.38 27.98 -2.14
CA ASP A 94 -9.64 29.12 -2.67
C ASP A 94 -8.31 28.69 -3.28
N TYR A 95 -8.39 28.13 -4.47
CA TYR A 95 -7.22 27.62 -5.21
C TYR A 95 -6.28 28.71 -5.73
N THR A 96 -6.58 29.98 -5.48
CA THR A 96 -5.61 31.07 -5.72
C THR A 96 -4.45 31.02 -4.71
N ILE A 97 -4.72 30.53 -3.51
CA ILE A 97 -3.73 30.34 -2.44
C ILE A 97 -2.87 29.11 -2.70
N VAL A 98 -3.48 27.89 -2.76
CA VAL A 98 -2.81 26.65 -3.12
C VAL A 98 -3.64 25.86 -4.10
N HIS A 99 -3.12 25.70 -5.33
CA HIS A 99 -3.81 24.97 -6.38
C HIS A 99 -3.43 23.47 -6.39
N PRO A 100 -4.40 22.53 -6.49
CA PRO A 100 -4.12 21.10 -6.44
C PRO A 100 -3.18 20.62 -7.56
N ASN A 101 -3.35 21.14 -8.79
CA ASN A 101 -2.50 20.75 -9.91
C ASN A 101 -1.19 21.52 -9.98
N ASP A 102 -1.26 22.86 -9.85
CA ASP A 102 -0.10 23.72 -10.13
C ASP A 102 0.91 23.74 -8.98
N HIS A 103 0.47 23.47 -7.75
CA HIS A 103 1.32 23.45 -6.57
C HIS A 103 1.52 22.04 -5.99
N VAL A 104 0.44 21.32 -5.64
CA VAL A 104 0.55 20.00 -4.99
C VAL A 104 1.03 18.94 -5.98
N ASN A 105 0.54 18.96 -7.23
CA ASN A 105 0.92 18.01 -8.28
C ASN A 105 2.05 18.53 -9.19
N MET A 106 2.71 19.61 -8.81
CA MET A 106 3.78 20.22 -9.61
C MET A 106 4.86 19.21 -9.98
N ALA A 107 5.21 19.15 -11.28
CA ALA A 107 6.21 18.24 -11.85
C ALA A 107 5.93 16.76 -11.62
N GLN A 108 4.67 16.35 -11.48
CA GLN A 108 4.27 14.97 -11.26
C GLN A 108 3.25 14.52 -12.31
N SER A 109 3.30 13.23 -12.66
CA SER A 109 2.26 12.55 -13.42
C SER A 109 1.57 11.50 -12.56
N THR A 110 0.28 11.26 -12.77
CA THR A 110 -0.43 10.12 -12.17
C THR A 110 0.28 8.80 -12.48
N ASN A 111 0.88 8.67 -13.66
CA ASN A 111 1.63 7.48 -14.10
C ASN A 111 2.90 7.22 -13.28
N ASP A 112 3.42 8.22 -12.58
CA ASP A 112 4.55 8.09 -11.66
C ASP A 112 4.08 7.90 -10.22
N VAL A 113 3.12 8.71 -9.81
CA VAL A 113 2.66 8.79 -8.41
C VAL A 113 1.95 7.52 -7.98
N ILE A 114 0.98 7.05 -8.76
CA ILE A 114 0.16 5.89 -8.40
C ILE A 114 0.98 4.58 -8.36
N PRO A 115 1.79 4.23 -9.38
CA PRO A 115 2.63 3.05 -9.31
C PRO A 115 3.66 3.11 -8.17
N SER A 116 4.24 4.29 -7.92
CA SER A 116 5.20 4.47 -6.81
C SER A 116 4.54 4.29 -5.46
N ALA A 117 3.35 4.87 -5.23
CA ALA A 117 2.59 4.67 -4.01
C ALA A 117 2.18 3.21 -3.83
N GLY A 118 1.81 2.52 -4.92
CA GLY A 118 1.50 1.09 -4.91
C GLY A 118 2.70 0.25 -4.48
N LYS A 119 3.88 0.50 -5.05
CA LYS A 119 5.12 -0.20 -4.68
C LYS A 119 5.51 0.04 -3.22
N LEU A 120 5.45 1.29 -2.74
CA LEU A 120 5.70 1.61 -1.33
C LEU A 120 4.69 0.91 -0.42
N THR A 121 3.42 0.83 -0.82
CA THR A 121 2.38 0.13 -0.05
C THR A 121 2.66 -1.37 0.05
N VAL A 122 3.11 -1.99 -1.05
CA VAL A 122 3.55 -3.40 -1.02
C VAL A 122 4.73 -3.58 -0.08
N LEU A 123 5.74 -2.71 -0.17
CA LEU A 123 6.91 -2.77 0.72
C LEU A 123 6.54 -2.58 2.20
N ASP A 124 5.60 -1.70 2.52
CA ASP A 124 5.13 -1.49 3.89
C ASP A 124 4.33 -2.68 4.45
N LEU A 125 3.63 -3.44 3.58
CA LEU A 125 2.81 -4.60 3.97
C LEU A 125 3.55 -5.94 3.88
N LEU A 126 4.65 -6.00 3.13
CA LEU A 126 5.39 -7.22 2.85
C LEU A 126 5.97 -7.90 4.11
N PRO A 127 6.52 -7.18 5.11
CA PRO A 127 7.07 -7.81 6.30
C PRO A 127 6.06 -8.68 7.06
N ASP A 128 4.82 -8.23 7.21
CA ASP A 128 3.77 -8.99 7.89
C ASP A 128 3.42 -10.28 7.10
N LEU A 129 3.36 -10.19 5.79
CA LEU A 129 3.13 -11.35 4.92
C LEU A 129 4.28 -12.36 5.02
N LEU A 130 5.52 -11.91 4.94
CA LEU A 130 6.69 -12.77 5.05
C LEU A 130 6.72 -13.49 6.40
N HIS A 131 6.47 -12.80 7.50
CA HIS A 131 6.40 -13.40 8.83
C HIS A 131 5.31 -14.49 8.91
N ALA A 132 4.13 -14.26 8.32
CA ALA A 132 3.07 -15.25 8.26
C ALA A 132 3.45 -16.48 7.42
N LEU A 133 4.12 -16.27 6.28
CA LEU A 133 4.61 -17.36 5.43
C LEU A 133 5.72 -18.17 6.10
N GLU A 134 6.66 -17.52 6.79
CA GLU A 134 7.69 -18.19 7.59
C GLU A 134 7.08 -19.06 8.68
N SER A 135 6.07 -18.55 9.39
CA SER A 135 5.35 -19.29 10.41
C SER A 135 4.62 -20.51 9.83
N LEU A 136 3.98 -20.34 8.67
CA LEU A 136 3.33 -21.44 7.94
C LEU A 136 4.35 -22.49 7.47
N HIS A 137 5.48 -22.05 6.91
CA HIS A 137 6.57 -22.92 6.48
C HIS A 137 7.07 -23.79 7.64
N ALA A 138 7.36 -23.18 8.79
CA ALA A 138 7.81 -23.90 9.98
C ALA A 138 6.77 -24.95 10.44
N ALA A 139 5.49 -24.57 10.52
CA ALA A 139 4.43 -25.49 10.90
C ALA A 139 4.28 -26.67 9.92
N LEU A 140 4.46 -26.44 8.62
CA LEU A 140 4.42 -27.51 7.62
C LEU A 140 5.62 -28.46 7.75
N LEU A 141 6.81 -27.94 8.07
CA LEU A 141 7.99 -28.77 8.34
C LEU A 141 7.80 -29.62 9.59
N ASP A 142 7.28 -29.07 10.68
CA ASP A 142 6.98 -29.80 11.90
C ASP A 142 5.98 -30.93 11.62
N LYS A 143 4.92 -30.65 10.89
CA LYS A 143 3.94 -31.68 10.48
C LYS A 143 4.53 -32.71 9.52
N SER A 144 5.46 -32.33 8.68
CA SER A 144 6.20 -33.27 7.83
C SER A 144 6.95 -34.32 8.68
N GLN A 145 7.64 -33.87 9.74
CA GLN A 145 8.37 -34.76 10.63
C GLN A 145 7.40 -35.60 11.48
N GLU A 146 6.37 -34.96 12.06
CA GLU A 146 5.37 -35.66 12.89
C GLU A 146 4.69 -36.80 12.14
N PHE A 147 4.37 -36.63 10.86
CA PHE A 147 3.61 -37.60 10.07
C PHE A 147 4.47 -38.44 9.12
N ASP A 148 5.81 -38.42 9.26
CA ASP A 148 6.69 -39.17 8.35
C ASP A 148 6.55 -40.69 8.49
N HIS A 149 6.08 -41.18 9.64
CA HIS A 149 5.83 -42.61 9.89
C HIS A 149 4.48 -43.12 9.35
N ILE A 150 3.56 -42.22 8.92
CA ILE A 150 2.22 -42.58 8.47
C ILE A 150 2.22 -42.90 6.98
N LEU A 151 1.87 -44.14 6.63
CA LEU A 151 1.70 -44.55 5.24
C LEU A 151 0.34 -44.09 4.70
N LYS A 152 0.33 -43.59 3.48
CA LYS A 152 -0.87 -43.25 2.72
C LYS A 152 -0.72 -43.66 1.26
N MET A 153 -1.84 -43.73 0.55
CA MET A 153 -1.82 -43.86 -0.90
C MET A 153 -1.61 -42.48 -1.55
N GLY A 154 -0.63 -42.38 -2.42
CA GLY A 154 -0.51 -41.24 -3.34
C GLY A 154 -1.65 -41.23 -4.33
N ARG A 155 -2.03 -40.04 -4.80
CA ARG A 155 -3.14 -39.87 -5.75
C ARG A 155 -2.64 -39.19 -7.03
N THR A 156 -3.16 -39.64 -8.17
CA THR A 156 -2.99 -39.00 -9.49
C THR A 156 -4.30 -39.11 -10.26
N GLN A 157 -4.78 -38.02 -10.82
CA GLN A 157 -6.06 -37.99 -11.57
C GLN A 157 -7.24 -38.63 -10.80
N LEU A 158 -7.30 -38.42 -9.47
CA LEU A 158 -8.27 -39.01 -8.54
C LEU A 158 -8.19 -40.54 -8.37
N GLU A 159 -7.14 -41.18 -8.87
CA GLU A 159 -6.89 -42.61 -8.75
C GLU A 159 -5.73 -42.90 -7.80
N ASP A 160 -5.63 -44.16 -7.37
CA ASP A 160 -4.52 -44.63 -6.55
C ASP A 160 -3.23 -44.68 -7.39
N ALA A 161 -2.16 -44.10 -6.88
CA ALA A 161 -0.85 -44.14 -7.47
C ALA A 161 0.06 -45.11 -6.70
N VAL A 162 1.04 -44.57 -5.96
CA VAL A 162 2.00 -45.38 -5.21
C VAL A 162 1.87 -45.11 -3.70
N PRO A 163 2.20 -46.08 -2.85
CA PRO A 163 2.33 -45.83 -1.42
C PRO A 163 3.38 -44.76 -1.15
N MET A 164 3.02 -43.82 -0.26
CA MET A 164 3.92 -42.75 0.16
C MET A 164 3.72 -42.44 1.64
N ARG A 165 4.60 -41.64 2.23
CA ARG A 165 4.45 -41.17 3.60
C ARG A 165 3.65 -39.87 3.61
N LEU A 166 2.79 -39.72 4.63
CA LEU A 166 2.01 -38.49 4.78
C LEU A 166 2.91 -37.27 4.98
N GLY A 167 4.03 -37.43 5.71
CA GLY A 167 5.05 -36.39 5.88
C GLY A 167 5.61 -35.83 4.58
N GLN A 168 5.72 -36.64 3.51
CA GLN A 168 6.19 -36.16 2.20
C GLN A 168 5.23 -35.15 1.57
N SER A 169 3.91 -35.28 1.82
CA SER A 169 2.93 -34.30 1.33
C SER A 169 3.12 -32.94 2.02
N PHE A 170 3.31 -32.93 3.35
CA PHE A 170 3.58 -31.70 4.09
C PHE A 170 4.90 -31.06 3.72
N HIS A 171 5.95 -31.88 3.46
CA HIS A 171 7.24 -31.39 2.99
C HIS A 171 7.13 -30.71 1.62
N ALA A 172 6.32 -31.26 0.72
CA ALA A 172 6.08 -30.64 -0.59
C ALA A 172 5.41 -29.26 -0.46
N TYR A 173 4.43 -29.13 0.44
CA TYR A 173 3.80 -27.83 0.74
C TYR A 173 4.79 -26.86 1.38
N ALA A 174 5.63 -27.29 2.32
CA ALA A 174 6.68 -26.47 2.90
C ALA A 174 7.65 -25.94 1.83
N THR A 175 8.09 -26.80 0.92
CA THR A 175 8.98 -26.42 -0.18
C THR A 175 8.34 -25.38 -1.12
N MET A 176 7.02 -25.46 -1.35
CA MET A 176 6.29 -24.46 -2.14
C MET A 176 6.32 -23.09 -1.44
N ILE A 177 5.96 -23.06 -0.15
CA ILE A 177 5.98 -21.81 0.63
C ILE A 177 7.41 -21.23 0.72
N GLU A 178 8.43 -22.06 0.89
CA GLU A 178 9.84 -21.60 0.88
C GLU A 178 10.23 -20.86 -0.41
N ARG A 179 9.73 -21.32 -1.56
CA ARG A 179 9.96 -20.63 -2.84
C ARG A 179 9.24 -19.28 -2.92
N ASP A 180 8.04 -19.21 -2.34
CA ASP A 180 7.24 -17.98 -2.34
C ASP A 180 7.83 -16.89 -1.42
N ILE A 181 8.62 -17.29 -0.40
CA ILE A 181 9.35 -16.38 0.50
C ILE A 181 10.59 -15.77 -0.19
N ARG A 182 11.24 -16.49 -1.12
CA ARG A 182 12.47 -16.06 -1.82
C ARG A 182 12.19 -15.02 -2.91
#